data_17115c1046c1601110be506d95978b83
#
_entry.id   17115c1046c1601110be506d95978b83
#
_cell.length_a   1.000
_cell.length_b   1.000
_cell.length_c   1.000
_cell.angle_alpha   90.00
_cell.angle_beta   90.00
_cell.angle_gamma   90.00
#
_symmetry.space_group_name_H-M   'P 1'
#
loop_
_entity.id
_entity.type
_entity.pdbx_description
1 polymer ?
#
loop_
_entity_poly.entity_id
_entity_poly.type
_entity_poly.pdbx_seq_one_letter_code
_entity_poly.pdbx_strand_id
1 'polypeptide(L)'
;MKKLVALSGLLLVSSLLFAQADSSAGYYTSFDGTKIWYEVKGTGEPVVLVHGFIVNGESWKRTVLYTDLIKTGYQVITFDMRGNGRSDKPHEAPAYANDAEAKDIMGLLNHLKIKKYAAVGYSRGSIITARLLVLDKRVKKAVMGGMGTDFTNPEWPRRKMFYRALSGDTVAELAPMVNYVKKSGLDQQALALLQKEQPSTPGETLKKVQQPVLVICGSEDSDNGSAEELSKLFTHGSYKTTPGDHNNASKTLEFSATIIQFLKE
;
A
#
# COMPACT_ATOMS: atom_id res chain seq x y z
N MET A 1 18.11 -65.43 42.22
CA MET A 1 17.52 -64.05 42.36
C MET A 1 18.00 -63.21 41.17
N LYS A 2 17.18 -63.06 40.12
CA LYS A 2 17.49 -62.30 38.95
C LYS A 2 16.74 -60.96 39.08
N LYS A 3 17.48 -59.81 39.12
CA LYS A 3 16.90 -58.49 39.16
C LYS A 3 16.55 -58.06 37.71
N LEU A 4 15.29 -57.76 37.43
CA LEU A 4 14.80 -57.16 36.22
C LEU A 4 15.02 -55.66 36.35
N VAL A 5 15.77 -55.05 35.44
CA VAL A 5 15.88 -53.60 35.29
C VAL A 5 14.91 -53.20 34.21
N ALA A 6 13.84 -52.44 34.56
CA ALA A 6 12.92 -51.89 33.64
C ALA A 6 13.47 -50.55 33.13
N LEU A 7 13.74 -50.46 31.82
CA LEU A 7 14.19 -49.26 31.14
C LEU A 7 12.94 -48.50 30.64
N SER A 8 12.56 -47.45 31.35
CA SER A 8 11.46 -46.58 30.95
C SER A 8 11.97 -45.60 29.86
N GLY A 9 11.64 -45.89 28.62
CA GLY A 9 11.90 -44.97 27.50
C GLY A 9 10.91 -43.78 27.53
N LEU A 10 11.42 -42.59 27.78
CA LEU A 10 10.69 -41.33 27.69
C LEU A 10 10.63 -40.91 26.22
N LEU A 11 9.48 -41.14 25.57
CA LEU A 11 9.19 -40.60 24.23
C LEU A 11 8.92 -39.09 24.34
N LEU A 12 9.91 -38.27 23.98
CA LEU A 12 9.71 -36.84 23.73
C LEU A 12 8.90 -36.67 22.41
N VAL A 13 7.61 -36.46 22.54
CA VAL A 13 6.77 -35.99 21.42
C VAL A 13 7.03 -34.48 21.26
N SER A 14 7.90 -34.09 20.33
CA SER A 14 8.04 -32.72 19.90
C SER A 14 6.79 -32.33 19.11
N SER A 15 5.82 -31.70 19.78
CA SER A 15 4.70 -31.02 19.11
C SER A 15 5.27 -29.85 18.32
N LEU A 16 5.36 -30.01 17.01
CA LEU A 16 5.49 -28.89 16.09
C LEU A 16 4.19 -28.08 16.19
N LEU A 17 4.20 -27.06 17.03
CA LEU A 17 3.22 -25.98 17.00
C LEU A 17 3.41 -25.26 15.65
N PHE A 18 2.62 -25.65 14.66
CA PHE A 18 2.36 -24.76 13.53
C PHE A 18 1.66 -23.55 14.12
N ALA A 19 2.39 -22.45 14.31
CA ALA A 19 1.82 -21.17 14.64
C ALA A 19 0.78 -20.85 13.56
N GLN A 20 -0.49 -20.99 13.91
CA GLN A 20 -1.58 -20.54 13.04
C GLN A 20 -1.32 -19.05 12.81
N ALA A 21 -1.17 -18.64 11.56
CA ALA A 21 -0.88 -17.25 11.25
C ALA A 21 -1.97 -16.39 11.89
N ASP A 22 -1.59 -15.65 12.93
CA ASP A 22 -2.51 -14.75 13.62
C ASP A 22 -3.08 -13.79 12.59
N SER A 23 -4.39 -13.79 12.45
CA SER A 23 -5.10 -12.84 11.61
C SER A 23 -6.02 -12.03 12.50
N SER A 24 -5.95 -10.72 12.39
CA SER A 24 -6.90 -9.81 13.02
C SER A 24 -7.48 -8.86 12.00
N ALA A 25 -8.73 -8.46 12.20
CA ALA A 25 -9.41 -7.50 11.35
C ALA A 25 -10.34 -6.65 12.21
N GLY A 26 -10.52 -5.39 11.82
CA GLY A 26 -11.37 -4.49 12.57
C GLY A 26 -11.35 -3.06 12.03
N TYR A 27 -11.91 -2.17 12.83
CA TYR A 27 -11.88 -0.74 12.55
C TYR A 27 -10.94 -0.01 13.52
N TYR A 28 -10.13 0.87 12.97
CA TYR A 28 -9.39 1.89 13.69
C TYR A 28 -10.13 3.23 13.53
N THR A 29 -10.35 3.95 14.62
CA THR A 29 -10.92 5.30 14.58
C THR A 29 -9.77 6.30 14.46
N SER A 30 -9.75 7.04 13.35
CA SER A 30 -8.69 8.00 13.04
C SER A 30 -8.81 9.30 13.82
N PHE A 31 -7.87 10.23 13.62
CA PHE A 31 -7.70 11.50 14.33
C PHE A 31 -8.92 12.43 14.24
N ASP A 32 -9.76 12.25 13.22
CA ASP A 32 -10.97 13.05 12.96
C ASP A 32 -12.28 12.26 13.14
N GLY A 33 -12.21 11.06 13.71
CA GLY A 33 -13.35 10.17 13.91
C GLY A 33 -13.64 9.22 12.74
N THR A 34 -12.97 9.37 11.59
CA THR A 34 -13.13 8.49 10.43
C THR A 34 -12.74 7.05 10.78
N LYS A 35 -13.60 6.09 10.51
CA LYS A 35 -13.32 4.66 10.74
C LYS A 35 -12.60 4.06 9.54
N ILE A 36 -11.45 3.48 9.80
CA ILE A 36 -10.58 2.85 8.82
C ILE A 36 -10.61 1.34 9.04
N TRP A 37 -11.09 0.61 8.05
CA TRP A 37 -11.06 -0.85 8.05
C TRP A 37 -9.65 -1.34 7.78
N TYR A 38 -9.20 -2.33 8.55
CA TYR A 38 -7.89 -2.96 8.36
C TYR A 38 -7.92 -4.46 8.60
N GLU A 39 -6.93 -5.14 8.08
CA GLU A 39 -6.63 -6.54 8.34
C GLU A 39 -5.12 -6.75 8.51
N VAL A 40 -4.75 -7.63 9.43
CA VAL A 40 -3.37 -8.04 9.69
C VAL A 40 -3.27 -9.55 9.47
N LYS A 41 -2.24 -10.00 8.78
CA LYS A 41 -1.95 -11.41 8.54
C LYS A 41 -0.47 -11.70 8.74
N GLY A 42 -0.16 -12.74 9.53
CA GLY A 42 1.22 -13.09 9.87
C GLY A 42 1.78 -12.34 11.08
N THR A 43 3.00 -12.65 11.50
CA THR A 43 3.57 -12.20 12.78
C THR A 43 4.99 -11.65 12.69
N GLY A 44 5.61 -11.63 11.51
CA GLY A 44 7.00 -11.20 11.31
C GLY A 44 7.18 -9.69 11.20
N GLU A 45 8.18 -9.25 10.43
CA GLU A 45 8.39 -7.83 10.18
C GLU A 45 7.19 -7.21 9.45
N PRO A 46 6.68 -6.04 9.90
CA PRO A 46 5.48 -5.45 9.34
C PRO A 46 5.72 -4.86 7.94
N VAL A 47 4.84 -5.21 7.01
CA VAL A 47 4.74 -4.62 5.67
C VAL A 47 3.32 -4.06 5.49
N VAL A 48 3.23 -2.77 5.23
CA VAL A 48 1.97 -2.06 4.97
C VAL A 48 1.74 -1.98 3.47
N LEU A 49 0.60 -2.48 2.99
CA LEU A 49 0.23 -2.47 1.58
C LEU A 49 -0.78 -1.36 1.32
N VAL A 50 -0.36 -0.32 0.60
CA VAL A 50 -1.16 0.88 0.29
C VAL A 50 -1.75 0.74 -1.11
N HIS A 51 -3.07 0.58 -1.19
CA HIS A 51 -3.77 0.30 -2.45
C HIS A 51 -3.89 1.52 -3.37
N GLY A 52 -4.22 1.28 -4.65
CA GLY A 52 -4.41 2.29 -5.67
C GLY A 52 -5.77 3.00 -5.62
N PHE A 53 -6.06 3.78 -6.68
CA PHE A 53 -7.33 4.48 -6.85
C PHE A 53 -8.45 3.52 -7.29
N ILE A 54 -9.70 3.81 -6.90
CA ILE A 54 -10.92 3.01 -7.22
C ILE A 54 -10.87 1.53 -6.84
N VAL A 55 -9.96 1.15 -5.96
CA VAL A 55 -9.83 -0.19 -5.37
C VAL A 55 -9.75 -0.07 -3.84
N ASN A 56 -9.56 -1.18 -3.15
CA ASN A 56 -9.44 -1.25 -1.69
C ASN A 56 -8.39 -2.30 -1.28
N GLY A 57 -8.23 -2.56 0.00
CA GLY A 57 -7.26 -3.51 0.55
C GLY A 57 -7.37 -4.93 -0.01
N GLU A 58 -8.58 -5.36 -0.41
CA GLU A 58 -8.80 -6.67 -1.04
C GLU A 58 -8.07 -6.84 -2.38
N SER A 59 -7.74 -5.73 -3.06
CA SER A 59 -7.00 -5.79 -4.33
C SER A 59 -5.63 -6.44 -4.15
N TRP A 60 -4.97 -6.22 -3.03
CA TRP A 60 -3.68 -6.82 -2.71
C TRP A 60 -3.76 -8.33 -2.52
N LYS A 61 -4.84 -8.84 -1.92
CA LYS A 61 -5.02 -10.29 -1.66
C LYS A 61 -5.10 -11.12 -2.95
N ARG A 62 -5.36 -10.47 -4.09
CA ARG A 62 -5.38 -11.10 -5.41
C ARG A 62 -4.04 -11.06 -6.12
N THR A 63 -2.99 -10.52 -5.48
CA THR A 63 -1.63 -10.47 -6.04
C THR A 63 -0.77 -11.62 -5.51
N VAL A 64 0.23 -12.00 -6.30
CA VAL A 64 1.25 -12.97 -5.87
C VAL A 64 2.02 -12.43 -4.67
N LEU A 65 2.34 -11.13 -4.68
CA LEU A 65 3.09 -10.46 -3.62
C LEU A 65 2.45 -10.68 -2.22
N TYR A 66 1.13 -10.55 -2.10
CA TYR A 66 0.46 -10.75 -0.80
C TYR A 66 0.71 -12.15 -0.22
N THR A 67 0.57 -13.16 -1.07
CA THR A 67 0.77 -14.55 -0.67
C THR A 67 2.24 -14.82 -0.33
N ASP A 68 3.16 -14.29 -1.12
CA ASP A 68 4.59 -14.49 -0.93
C ASP A 68 5.12 -13.76 0.30
N LEU A 69 4.65 -12.57 0.62
CA LEU A 69 4.98 -11.88 1.88
C LEU A 69 4.61 -12.74 3.09
N ILE A 70 3.41 -13.30 3.12
CA ILE A 70 2.97 -14.17 4.21
C ILE A 70 3.83 -15.42 4.27
N LYS A 71 4.06 -16.11 3.15
CA LYS A 71 4.89 -17.32 3.06
C LYS A 71 6.34 -17.08 3.48
N THR A 72 6.86 -15.89 3.24
CA THR A 72 8.23 -15.52 3.64
C THR A 72 8.33 -14.98 5.05
N GLY A 73 7.23 -15.00 5.81
CA GLY A 73 7.19 -14.73 7.24
C GLY A 73 6.98 -13.26 7.61
N TYR A 74 6.55 -12.39 6.68
CA TYR A 74 6.19 -11.01 7.02
C TYR A 74 4.82 -10.93 7.69
N GLN A 75 4.63 -9.90 8.52
CA GLN A 75 3.33 -9.46 8.97
C GLN A 75 2.78 -8.48 7.93
N VAL A 76 1.72 -8.87 7.23
CA VAL A 76 1.11 -8.07 6.18
C VAL A 76 -0.09 -7.30 6.73
N ILE A 77 -0.06 -5.99 6.58
CA ILE A 77 -1.13 -5.07 6.99
C ILE A 77 -1.77 -4.50 5.72
N THR A 78 -3.04 -4.84 5.50
CA THR A 78 -3.88 -4.24 4.47
C THR A 78 -4.97 -3.41 5.13
N PHE A 79 -5.46 -2.40 4.45
CA PHE A 79 -6.54 -1.54 4.95
C PHE A 79 -7.26 -0.91 3.77
N ASP A 80 -8.46 -0.43 4.01
CA ASP A 80 -9.18 0.39 3.06
C ASP A 80 -8.92 1.86 3.40
N MET A 81 -8.26 2.62 2.51
CA MET A 81 -8.09 4.06 2.73
C MET A 81 -9.46 4.74 2.85
N ARG A 82 -9.55 5.85 3.61
CA ARG A 82 -10.78 6.65 3.67
C ARG A 82 -11.34 6.91 2.28
N GLY A 83 -12.63 6.94 2.12
CA GLY A 83 -13.28 7.05 0.81
C GLY A 83 -13.41 5.74 0.03
N ASN A 84 -12.85 4.62 0.52
CA ASN A 84 -12.82 3.35 -0.20
C ASN A 84 -13.32 2.18 0.67
N GLY A 85 -13.75 1.13 0.00
CA GLY A 85 -14.07 -0.17 0.59
C GLY A 85 -15.03 -0.10 1.78
N ARG A 86 -14.62 -0.66 2.91
CA ARG A 86 -15.37 -0.71 4.17
C ARG A 86 -15.11 0.50 5.08
N SER A 87 -14.08 1.32 4.76
CA SER A 87 -13.79 2.55 5.51
C SER A 87 -14.85 3.61 5.27
N ASP A 88 -14.96 4.55 6.21
CA ASP A 88 -15.86 5.69 6.07
C ASP A 88 -15.52 6.55 4.84
N LYS A 89 -16.52 7.19 4.31
CA LYS A 89 -16.47 8.00 3.08
C LYS A 89 -17.01 9.41 3.33
N PRO A 90 -16.26 10.25 4.08
CA PRO A 90 -16.67 11.64 4.31
C PRO A 90 -16.94 12.37 2.99
N HIS A 91 -17.93 13.27 2.98
CA HIS A 91 -18.27 14.07 1.81
C HIS A 91 -17.79 15.53 1.90
N GLU A 92 -16.91 15.81 2.85
CA GLU A 92 -16.32 17.14 3.06
C GLU A 92 -14.84 17.13 2.66
N ALA A 93 -14.44 18.11 1.84
CA ALA A 93 -13.05 18.22 1.37
C ALA A 93 -12.00 18.25 2.49
N PRO A 94 -12.21 18.98 3.63
CA PRO A 94 -11.23 18.97 4.72
C PRO A 94 -10.90 17.58 5.28
N ALA A 95 -11.80 16.60 5.16
CA ALA A 95 -11.56 15.24 5.60
C ALA A 95 -10.50 14.50 4.76
N TYR A 96 -10.16 14.99 3.58
CA TYR A 96 -9.14 14.41 2.71
C TYR A 96 -7.87 15.25 2.61
N ALA A 97 -7.91 16.48 3.13
CA ALA A 97 -6.80 17.43 3.06
C ALA A 97 -5.68 17.13 4.06
N ASN A 98 -4.56 17.82 3.91
CA ASN A 98 -3.46 17.85 4.89
C ASN A 98 -2.92 16.46 5.24
N ASP A 99 -2.67 15.63 4.24
CA ASP A 99 -2.14 14.28 4.41
C ASP A 99 -3.03 13.32 5.23
N ALA A 100 -4.35 13.49 5.17
CA ALA A 100 -5.29 12.72 5.99
C ALA A 100 -5.08 11.20 5.85
N GLU A 101 -4.89 10.69 4.63
CA GLU A 101 -4.65 9.25 4.39
C GLU A 101 -3.33 8.76 5.00
N ALA A 102 -2.26 9.55 4.91
CA ALA A 102 -0.99 9.20 5.56
C ALA A 102 -1.14 9.21 7.09
N LYS A 103 -1.89 10.17 7.65
CA LYS A 103 -2.22 10.23 9.09
C LYS A 103 -3.07 9.05 9.54
N ASP A 104 -4.00 8.56 8.71
CA ASP A 104 -4.75 7.33 9.00
C ASP A 104 -3.83 6.14 9.17
N ILE A 105 -2.89 5.96 8.23
CA ILE A 105 -1.93 4.87 8.28
C ILE A 105 -1.03 4.99 9.52
N MET A 106 -0.50 6.17 9.78
CA MET A 106 0.33 6.44 10.96
C MET A 106 -0.41 6.15 12.26
N GLY A 107 -1.67 6.54 12.35
CA GLY A 107 -2.54 6.30 13.49
C GLY A 107 -2.91 4.83 13.66
N LEU A 108 -3.25 4.13 12.57
CA LEU A 108 -3.48 2.69 12.56
C LEU A 108 -2.25 1.92 13.08
N LEU A 109 -1.06 2.30 12.61
CA LEU A 109 0.19 1.66 13.06
C LEU A 109 0.52 1.96 14.53
N ASN A 110 0.10 3.12 15.06
CA ASN A 110 0.15 3.39 16.50
C ASN A 110 -0.81 2.48 17.27
N HIS A 111 -2.04 2.34 16.79
CA HIS A 111 -3.05 1.44 17.37
C HIS A 111 -2.54 -0.01 17.42
N LEU A 112 -1.91 -0.47 16.34
CA LEU A 112 -1.29 -1.80 16.24
C LEU A 112 0.07 -1.90 16.97
N LYS A 113 0.56 -0.83 17.61
CA LYS A 113 1.86 -0.76 18.32
C LYS A 113 3.07 -1.08 17.44
N ILE A 114 2.97 -0.83 16.13
CA ILE A 114 4.05 -1.05 15.17
C ILE A 114 5.10 0.07 15.32
N LYS A 115 6.34 -0.31 15.56
CA LYS A 115 7.47 0.62 15.80
C LYS A 115 8.33 0.86 14.56
N LYS A 116 8.37 -0.08 13.64
CA LYS A 116 9.10 0.00 12.38
C LYS A 116 8.36 -0.85 11.35
N TYR A 117 8.37 -0.44 10.08
CA TYR A 117 7.68 -1.15 9.01
C TYR A 117 8.27 -0.83 7.63
N ALA A 118 7.99 -1.69 6.66
CA ALA A 118 8.15 -1.37 5.24
C ALA A 118 6.80 -0.96 4.64
N ALA A 119 6.80 -0.01 3.71
CA ALA A 119 5.61 0.41 2.99
C ALA A 119 5.69 0.00 1.52
N VAL A 120 4.63 -0.59 0.99
CA VAL A 120 4.51 -0.94 -0.44
C VAL A 120 3.25 -0.28 -0.98
N GLY A 121 3.40 0.72 -1.82
CA GLY A 121 2.30 1.38 -2.52
C GLY A 121 2.23 0.99 -3.98
N TYR A 122 1.04 1.04 -4.56
CA TYR A 122 0.85 0.91 -6.00
C TYR A 122 -0.04 2.02 -6.55
N SER A 123 0.34 2.58 -7.71
CA SER A 123 -0.40 3.68 -8.33
C SER A 123 -0.60 4.85 -7.34
N ARG A 124 -1.83 5.28 -7.08
CA ARG A 124 -2.11 6.31 -6.06
C ARG A 124 -1.57 5.94 -4.68
N GLY A 125 -1.51 4.65 -4.33
CA GLY A 125 -0.87 4.20 -3.08
C GLY A 125 0.60 4.57 -2.98
N SER A 126 1.32 4.68 -4.10
CA SER A 126 2.71 5.17 -4.13
C SER A 126 2.80 6.64 -3.74
N ILE A 127 1.83 7.47 -4.10
CA ILE A 127 1.76 8.89 -3.71
C ILE A 127 1.64 9.01 -2.18
N ILE A 128 0.77 8.19 -1.58
CA ILE A 128 0.61 8.15 -0.11
C ILE A 128 1.86 7.58 0.55
N THR A 129 2.52 6.58 -0.06
CA THR A 129 3.80 6.04 0.41
C THR A 129 4.90 7.11 0.41
N ALA A 130 4.95 8.00 -0.60
CA ALA A 130 5.87 9.14 -0.61
C ALA A 130 5.60 10.09 0.57
N ARG A 131 4.33 10.31 0.94
CA ARG A 131 4.00 11.10 2.15
C ARG A 131 4.43 10.40 3.43
N LEU A 132 4.26 9.09 3.53
CA LEU A 132 4.75 8.31 4.69
C LEU A 132 6.27 8.43 4.84
N LEU A 133 7.04 8.34 3.75
CA LEU A 133 8.50 8.53 3.77
C LEU A 133 8.92 9.90 4.34
N VAL A 134 8.12 10.93 4.09
CA VAL A 134 8.40 12.29 4.60
C VAL A 134 7.95 12.48 6.05
N LEU A 135 6.81 11.90 6.43
CA LEU A 135 6.13 12.20 7.70
C LEU A 135 6.43 11.19 8.81
N ASP A 136 6.71 9.93 8.48
CA ASP A 136 6.84 8.84 9.44
C ASP A 136 8.24 8.24 9.49
N LYS A 137 8.99 8.58 10.54
CA LYS A 137 10.35 8.06 10.78
C LYS A 137 10.41 6.54 11.03
N ARG A 138 9.27 5.86 11.18
CA ARG A 138 9.18 4.41 11.36
C ARG A 138 9.34 3.63 10.06
N VAL A 139 9.18 4.28 8.90
CA VAL A 139 9.41 3.63 7.60
C VAL A 139 10.88 3.25 7.48
N LYS A 140 11.16 1.96 7.30
CA LYS A 140 12.52 1.42 7.10
C LYS A 140 12.90 1.39 5.64
N LYS A 141 11.97 0.96 4.80
CA LYS A 141 12.10 0.82 3.34
C LYS A 141 10.76 1.12 2.69
N ALA A 142 10.76 1.57 1.46
CA ALA A 142 9.53 1.76 0.71
C ALA A 142 9.64 1.24 -0.72
N VAL A 143 8.50 0.76 -1.22
CA VAL A 143 8.31 0.42 -2.63
C VAL A 143 7.22 1.31 -3.21
N MET A 144 7.50 1.93 -4.34
CA MET A 144 6.57 2.74 -5.10
C MET A 144 6.34 2.06 -6.46
N GLY A 145 5.22 1.35 -6.59
CA GLY A 145 4.84 0.63 -7.79
C GLY A 145 3.88 1.43 -8.68
N GLY A 146 4.03 1.33 -10.01
CA GLY A 146 3.12 1.93 -10.97
C GLY A 146 3.02 3.45 -10.88
N MET A 147 4.12 4.13 -10.57
CA MET A 147 4.16 5.58 -10.41
C MET A 147 5.49 6.16 -10.90
N GLY A 148 5.40 7.26 -11.64
CA GLY A 148 6.52 8.06 -12.08
C GLY A 148 6.53 9.46 -11.46
N THR A 149 7.18 10.40 -12.09
CA THR A 149 7.45 11.75 -11.55
C THR A 149 6.25 12.67 -11.49
N ASP A 150 5.16 12.41 -12.21
CA ASP A 150 4.09 13.40 -12.44
C ASP A 150 3.41 13.90 -11.17
N PHE A 151 3.26 13.04 -10.15
CA PHE A 151 2.63 13.42 -8.88
C PHE A 151 3.44 14.45 -8.08
N THR A 152 4.71 14.66 -8.43
CA THR A 152 5.54 15.70 -7.77
C THR A 152 5.10 17.09 -8.13
N ASN A 153 4.34 17.23 -9.23
CA ASN A 153 3.74 18.48 -9.67
C ASN A 153 2.35 18.67 -9.02
N PRO A 154 2.15 19.68 -8.17
CA PRO A 154 0.84 19.98 -7.58
C PRO A 154 -0.23 20.30 -8.62
N GLU A 155 0.18 20.75 -9.80
CA GLU A 155 -0.69 21.10 -10.93
C GLU A 155 -0.91 19.94 -11.91
N TRP A 156 -0.55 18.70 -11.54
CA TRP A 156 -0.64 17.53 -12.40
C TRP A 156 -1.96 17.44 -13.17
N PRO A 157 -1.94 17.57 -14.53
CA PRO A 157 -3.16 17.68 -15.32
C PRO A 157 -4.07 16.44 -15.21
N ARG A 158 -3.47 15.24 -15.16
CA ARG A 158 -4.21 13.97 -15.04
C ARG A 158 -5.04 13.95 -13.74
N ARG A 159 -4.49 14.37 -12.62
CA ARG A 159 -5.22 14.48 -11.34
C ARG A 159 -6.42 15.40 -11.46
N LYS A 160 -6.23 16.60 -12.05
CA LYS A 160 -7.31 17.57 -12.27
C LYS A 160 -8.40 17.02 -13.19
N MET A 161 -8.02 16.28 -14.22
CA MET A 161 -8.94 15.62 -15.14
C MET A 161 -9.81 14.57 -14.43
N PHE A 162 -9.21 13.73 -13.58
CA PHE A 162 -9.95 12.75 -12.75
C PHE A 162 -10.93 13.44 -11.80
N TYR A 163 -10.49 14.52 -11.12
CA TYR A 163 -11.37 15.29 -10.23
C TYR A 163 -12.57 15.84 -10.99
N ARG A 164 -12.36 16.47 -12.13
CA ARG A 164 -13.44 17.04 -12.96
C ARG A 164 -14.43 15.98 -13.41
N ALA A 165 -13.95 14.86 -13.94
CA ALA A 165 -14.80 13.76 -14.39
C ALA A 165 -15.67 13.19 -13.26
N LEU A 166 -15.10 12.98 -12.07
CA LEU A 166 -15.81 12.47 -10.91
C LEU A 166 -16.74 13.51 -10.27
N SER A 167 -16.46 14.81 -10.48
CA SER A 167 -17.34 15.90 -10.03
C SER A 167 -18.52 16.19 -10.97
N GLY A 168 -18.61 15.47 -12.11
CA GLY A 168 -19.74 15.56 -13.01
C GLY A 168 -19.45 16.18 -14.38
N ASP A 169 -18.23 16.66 -14.62
CA ASP A 169 -17.85 17.14 -15.94
C ASP A 169 -17.80 15.97 -16.95
N THR A 170 -18.18 16.26 -18.18
CA THR A 170 -18.02 15.30 -19.26
C THR A 170 -16.58 15.28 -19.74
N VAL A 171 -15.86 14.22 -19.38
CA VAL A 171 -14.50 13.93 -19.85
C VAL A 171 -14.55 12.62 -20.61
N ALA A 172 -14.55 12.69 -21.94
CA ALA A 172 -14.78 11.50 -22.80
C ALA A 172 -13.80 10.36 -22.51
N GLU A 173 -12.53 10.69 -22.30
CA GLU A 173 -11.44 9.76 -22.00
C GLU A 173 -11.69 8.96 -20.69
N LEU A 174 -12.34 9.57 -19.70
CA LEU A 174 -12.63 8.97 -18.41
C LEU A 174 -14.06 8.43 -18.26
N ALA A 175 -14.89 8.53 -19.31
CA ALA A 175 -16.26 8.02 -19.28
C ALA A 175 -16.37 6.53 -18.89
N PRO A 176 -15.51 5.63 -19.39
CA PRO A 176 -15.53 4.22 -18.95
C PRO A 176 -15.27 4.07 -17.45
N MET A 177 -14.33 4.83 -16.90
CA MET A 177 -14.01 4.80 -15.46
C MET A 177 -15.18 5.34 -14.63
N VAL A 178 -15.76 6.48 -14.99
CA VAL A 178 -16.94 7.04 -14.30
C VAL A 178 -18.11 6.10 -14.32
N ASN A 179 -18.37 5.45 -15.47
CA ASN A 179 -19.40 4.44 -15.59
C ASN A 179 -19.14 3.21 -14.70
N TYR A 180 -17.87 2.78 -14.62
CA TYR A 180 -17.48 1.71 -13.70
C TYR A 180 -17.76 2.10 -12.25
N VAL A 181 -17.32 3.30 -11.81
CA VAL A 181 -17.58 3.82 -10.45
C VAL A 181 -19.07 3.76 -10.10
N LYS A 182 -19.92 4.27 -10.99
CA LYS A 182 -21.38 4.25 -10.80
C LYS A 182 -21.96 2.84 -10.71
N LYS A 183 -21.58 1.97 -11.63
CA LYS A 183 -22.09 0.59 -11.69
C LYS A 183 -21.62 -0.29 -10.52
N SER A 184 -20.43 -0.02 -10.00
CA SER A 184 -19.84 -0.79 -8.90
C SER A 184 -20.28 -0.30 -7.52
N GLY A 185 -21.14 0.71 -7.43
CA GLY A 185 -21.60 1.28 -6.16
C GLY A 185 -20.48 1.94 -5.35
N LEU A 186 -19.40 2.38 -6.01
CA LEU A 186 -18.35 3.16 -5.37
C LEU A 186 -18.83 4.59 -5.10
N ASP A 187 -18.34 5.18 -4.02
CA ASP A 187 -18.72 6.54 -3.65
C ASP A 187 -18.02 7.57 -4.54
N GLN A 188 -18.71 8.00 -5.60
CA GLN A 188 -18.16 8.92 -6.59
C GLN A 188 -17.74 10.26 -5.97
N GLN A 189 -18.48 10.78 -4.99
CA GLN A 189 -18.17 12.04 -4.32
C GLN A 189 -16.90 11.93 -3.48
N ALA A 190 -16.76 10.87 -2.68
CA ALA A 190 -15.54 10.59 -1.95
C ALA A 190 -14.33 10.42 -2.88
N LEU A 191 -14.49 9.70 -3.99
CA LEU A 191 -13.43 9.54 -4.99
C LEU A 191 -13.04 10.88 -5.66
N ALA A 192 -14.00 11.76 -5.91
CA ALA A 192 -13.71 13.11 -6.40
C ALA A 192 -12.87 13.91 -5.39
N LEU A 193 -13.25 13.86 -4.10
CA LEU A 193 -12.54 14.54 -3.03
C LEU A 193 -11.13 13.99 -2.82
N LEU A 194 -10.92 12.67 -2.97
CA LEU A 194 -9.59 12.05 -2.97
C LEU A 194 -8.68 12.61 -4.08
N GLN A 195 -9.23 12.92 -5.26
CA GLN A 195 -8.46 13.53 -6.33
C GLN A 195 -8.24 15.03 -6.09
N LYS A 196 -9.24 15.73 -5.57
CA LYS A 196 -9.13 17.15 -5.23
C LYS A 196 -8.02 17.42 -4.23
N GLU A 197 -8.01 16.66 -3.14
CA GLU A 197 -7.10 16.84 -2.01
C GLU A 197 -5.86 15.93 -2.08
N GLN A 198 -5.64 15.22 -3.20
CA GLN A 198 -4.48 14.35 -3.37
C GLN A 198 -3.19 15.13 -3.11
N PRO A 199 -2.33 14.65 -2.19
CA PRO A 199 -1.06 15.32 -1.92
C PRO A 199 -0.12 15.24 -3.13
N SER A 200 0.72 16.24 -3.26
CA SER A 200 1.94 16.17 -4.06
C SER A 200 3.15 16.22 -3.15
N THR A 201 4.25 15.61 -3.57
CA THR A 201 5.51 15.70 -2.84
C THR A 201 6.58 16.22 -3.78
N PRO A 202 7.02 17.50 -3.64
CA PRO A 202 8.03 18.08 -4.52
C PRO A 202 9.32 17.26 -4.52
N GLY A 203 10.00 17.18 -5.68
CA GLY A 203 11.24 16.43 -5.83
C GLY A 203 12.31 16.83 -4.81
N GLU A 204 12.42 18.12 -4.48
CA GLU A 204 13.36 18.61 -3.43
C GLU A 204 13.04 18.07 -2.03
N THR A 205 11.80 17.68 -1.77
CA THR A 205 11.43 17.00 -0.53
C THR A 205 11.81 15.53 -0.59
N LEU A 206 11.61 14.86 -1.73
CA LEU A 206 11.98 13.45 -1.93
C LEU A 206 13.49 13.24 -1.82
N LYS A 207 14.33 14.18 -2.28
CA LYS A 207 15.80 14.15 -2.14
C LYS A 207 16.28 14.11 -0.68
N LYS A 208 15.46 14.52 0.27
CA LYS A 208 15.80 14.49 1.72
C LYS A 208 15.49 13.14 2.38
N VAL A 209 14.78 12.26 1.69
CA VAL A 209 14.45 10.92 2.17
C VAL A 209 15.73 10.07 2.24
N GLN A 210 15.99 9.48 3.40
CA GLN A 210 17.19 8.67 3.64
C GLN A 210 16.91 7.16 3.63
N GLN A 211 15.66 6.76 3.61
CA GLN A 211 15.27 5.36 3.54
C GLN A 211 15.53 4.81 2.13
N PRO A 212 15.92 3.53 2.00
CA PRO A 212 15.94 2.86 0.71
C PRO A 212 14.55 2.85 0.06
N VAL A 213 14.51 3.22 -1.23
CA VAL A 213 13.27 3.26 -2.02
C VAL A 213 13.45 2.49 -3.31
N LEU A 214 12.59 1.50 -3.54
CA LEU A 214 12.46 0.83 -4.83
C LEU A 214 11.29 1.45 -5.60
N VAL A 215 11.57 1.95 -6.80
CA VAL A 215 10.52 2.31 -7.77
C VAL A 215 10.41 1.17 -8.78
N ILE A 216 9.21 0.60 -8.96
CA ILE A 216 8.98 -0.53 -9.84
C ILE A 216 7.75 -0.30 -10.71
N CYS A 217 7.89 -0.38 -12.04
CA CYS A 217 6.78 -0.19 -12.98
C CYS A 217 6.73 -1.30 -14.01
N GLY A 218 5.57 -1.47 -14.61
CA GLY A 218 5.41 -2.31 -15.78
C GLY A 218 6.23 -1.78 -16.96
N SER A 219 6.76 -2.69 -17.78
CA SER A 219 7.52 -2.33 -18.99
C SER A 219 6.67 -1.52 -20.01
N GLU A 220 5.35 -1.61 -19.90
CA GLU A 220 4.37 -0.93 -20.74
C GLU A 220 3.60 0.16 -19.98
N ASP A 221 3.98 0.45 -18.72
CA ASP A 221 3.33 1.45 -17.88
C ASP A 221 3.97 2.83 -18.08
N SER A 222 3.32 3.68 -18.84
CA SER A 222 3.73 5.08 -19.07
C SER A 222 2.74 6.12 -18.51
N ASP A 223 1.79 5.69 -17.67
CA ASP A 223 0.62 6.49 -17.29
C ASP A 223 0.92 7.70 -16.40
N ASN A 224 1.99 7.65 -15.61
CA ASN A 224 2.21 8.58 -14.49
C ASN A 224 3.60 9.24 -14.51
N GLY A 225 4.19 9.40 -15.69
CA GLY A 225 5.54 9.93 -15.87
C GLY A 225 6.63 8.88 -15.70
N SER A 226 7.90 9.31 -15.70
CA SER A 226 9.03 8.39 -15.64
C SER A 226 9.28 7.83 -14.24
N ALA A 227 9.16 6.52 -14.10
CA ALA A 227 9.49 5.80 -12.88
C ALA A 227 11.01 5.78 -12.62
N GLU A 228 11.82 5.70 -13.69
CA GLU A 228 13.27 5.76 -13.57
C GLU A 228 13.72 7.12 -13.04
N GLU A 229 13.20 8.23 -13.59
CA GLU A 229 13.52 9.57 -13.09
C GLU A 229 12.99 9.78 -11.65
N LEU A 230 11.85 9.18 -11.29
CA LEU A 230 11.37 9.21 -9.91
C LEU A 230 12.38 8.55 -8.95
N SER A 231 12.96 7.40 -9.35
CA SER A 231 13.95 6.72 -8.49
C SER A 231 15.18 7.58 -8.22
N LYS A 232 15.60 8.38 -9.18
CA LYS A 232 16.77 9.30 -9.08
C LYS A 232 16.53 10.49 -8.12
N LEU A 233 15.27 10.76 -7.75
CA LEU A 233 14.95 11.78 -6.75
C LEU A 233 15.26 11.34 -5.31
N PHE A 234 15.43 10.05 -5.06
CA PHE A 234 15.76 9.54 -3.74
C PHE A 234 17.27 9.30 -3.58
N THR A 235 17.83 9.66 -2.45
CA THR A 235 19.27 9.44 -2.14
C THR A 235 19.65 7.97 -2.26
N HIS A 236 18.77 7.07 -1.83
CA HIS A 236 18.92 5.62 -1.91
C HIS A 236 17.80 4.99 -2.75
N GLY A 237 17.56 5.58 -3.93
CA GLY A 237 16.58 5.11 -4.88
C GLY A 237 17.13 4.04 -5.81
N SER A 238 16.30 3.07 -6.14
CA SER A 238 16.57 2.06 -7.16
C SER A 238 15.37 1.90 -8.08
N TYR A 239 15.62 1.50 -9.32
CA TYR A 239 14.58 1.30 -10.33
C TYR A 239 14.60 -0.13 -10.87
N LYS A 240 13.44 -0.71 -11.03
CA LYS A 240 13.23 -2.00 -11.68
C LYS A 240 11.99 -1.97 -12.56
N THR A 241 12.00 -2.79 -13.61
CA THR A 241 10.82 -3.05 -14.45
C THR A 241 10.29 -4.45 -14.19
N THR A 242 9.00 -4.64 -14.44
CA THR A 242 8.33 -5.94 -14.47
C THR A 242 7.45 -6.00 -15.72
N PRO A 243 7.12 -7.19 -16.25
CA PRO A 243 6.22 -7.28 -17.40
C PRO A 243 4.85 -6.65 -17.15
N GLY A 244 4.24 -6.10 -18.19
CA GLY A 244 2.86 -5.65 -18.22
C GLY A 244 2.65 -4.13 -18.13
N ASP A 245 1.39 -3.74 -18.29
CA ASP A 245 0.88 -2.38 -18.20
C ASP A 245 0.56 -1.99 -16.74
N HIS A 246 0.00 -0.79 -16.54
CA HIS A 246 -0.39 -0.26 -15.24
C HIS A 246 -1.35 -1.19 -14.45
N ASN A 247 -2.23 -1.92 -15.14
CA ASN A 247 -3.26 -2.74 -14.50
C ASN A 247 -2.80 -4.17 -14.20
N ASN A 248 -1.72 -4.62 -14.82
CA ASN A 248 -1.27 -6.01 -14.76
C ASN A 248 0.08 -6.20 -14.07
N ALA A 249 0.98 -5.22 -14.13
CA ALA A 249 2.34 -5.31 -13.59
C ALA A 249 2.39 -5.78 -12.13
N SER A 250 1.52 -5.27 -11.25
CA SER A 250 1.49 -5.65 -9.82
C SER A 250 1.03 -7.09 -9.55
N LYS A 251 0.57 -7.81 -10.56
CA LYS A 251 0.07 -9.18 -10.45
C LYS A 251 1.11 -10.23 -10.87
N THR A 252 2.25 -9.81 -11.41
CA THR A 252 3.29 -10.69 -11.97
C THR A 252 4.13 -11.34 -10.86
N LEU A 253 4.73 -12.49 -11.19
CA LEU A 253 5.69 -13.17 -10.32
C LEU A 253 6.95 -12.31 -10.13
N GLU A 254 7.39 -11.64 -11.18
CA GLU A 254 8.59 -10.79 -11.19
C GLU A 254 8.41 -9.58 -10.27
N PHE A 255 7.21 -8.99 -10.23
CA PHE A 255 6.88 -7.90 -9.30
C PHE A 255 7.04 -8.38 -7.85
N SER A 256 6.46 -9.54 -7.53
CA SER A 256 6.57 -10.14 -6.19
C SER A 256 8.02 -10.46 -5.83
N ALA A 257 8.73 -11.18 -6.69
CA ALA A 257 10.11 -11.61 -6.44
C ALA A 257 11.05 -10.41 -6.21
N THR A 258 10.93 -9.38 -7.05
CA THR A 258 11.74 -8.15 -6.95
C THR A 258 11.51 -7.43 -5.63
N ILE A 259 10.24 -7.30 -5.18
CA ILE A 259 9.92 -6.64 -3.92
C ILE A 259 10.40 -7.47 -2.72
N ILE A 260 10.18 -8.77 -2.73
CA ILE A 260 10.66 -9.67 -1.65
C ILE A 260 12.19 -9.60 -1.53
N GLN A 261 12.91 -9.60 -2.65
CA GLN A 261 14.36 -9.44 -2.64
C GLN A 261 14.76 -8.12 -2.00
N PHE A 262 14.20 -6.99 -2.45
CA PHE A 262 14.48 -5.66 -1.90
C PHE A 262 14.19 -5.56 -0.40
N LEU A 263 13.11 -6.18 0.07
CA LEU A 263 12.77 -6.15 1.50
C LEU A 263 13.76 -6.94 2.37
N LYS A 264 14.41 -7.97 1.84
CA LYS A 264 15.40 -8.80 2.55
C LYS A 264 16.78 -8.15 2.64
N GLU A 265 17.17 -7.30 1.72
CA GLU A 265 18.43 -6.51 1.75
C GLU A 265 18.47 -5.54 2.95
#